data_acf8d531a1fe7e047b9ef8b47d5d7b9e
#
_entry.id   acf8d531a1fe7e047b9ef8b47d5d7b9e
#
_cell.length_a   1.000
_cell.length_b   1.000
_cell.length_c   1.000
_cell.angle_alpha   90.00
_cell.angle_beta   90.00
_cell.angle_gamma   90.00
#
_symmetry.space_group_name_H-M   'P 1'
#
loop_
_entity.id
_entity.type
_entity.pdbx_description
1 polymer ?
#
loop_
_entity_poly.entity_id
_entity_poly.type
_entity_poly.pdbx_seq_one_letter_code
_entity_poly.pdbx_strand_id
1 'polypeptide(L)'
;MPVHHFAIATKNFEMAHHFYTKVMGFPLVAGVKRQATGGGWTKHMFYDIGDGETMALWDLRGLEGVQLDPDQWRSAISTGLGLPRWVNHFAFTCKGGEEELQQRKQNWLDNGYHVSLTDHEFIRSIYAYDPDGNLVEWTYDTRPLNEDDRLRAEAIRADDTPATEGDYEGPFTRSTAVKFRAEPKPLPVAG
;
A
#
# COMPACT_ATOMS: atom_id res chain seq x y z
N MET A 1 12.64 -10.06 12.73
CA MET A 1 11.88 -11.16 12.10
C MET A 1 11.19 -10.57 10.88
N PRO A 2 11.37 -11.14 9.69
CA PRO A 2 10.65 -10.70 8.50
C PRO A 2 9.15 -10.97 8.63
N VAL A 3 8.35 -10.26 7.87
CA VAL A 3 6.92 -10.57 7.68
C VAL A 3 6.84 -11.81 6.78
N HIS A 4 6.12 -12.87 7.20
CA HIS A 4 5.94 -14.03 6.33
C HIS A 4 4.98 -13.71 5.17
N HIS A 5 3.80 -13.21 5.50
CA HIS A 5 2.84 -12.68 4.54
C HIS A 5 1.81 -11.79 5.23
N PHE A 6 1.17 -10.96 4.44
CA PHE A 6 -0.07 -10.27 4.82
C PHE A 6 -1.14 -10.52 3.75
N ALA A 7 -2.41 -10.38 4.13
CA ALA A 7 -3.51 -10.63 3.22
C ALA A 7 -4.56 -9.52 3.30
N ILE A 8 -5.09 -9.15 2.16
CA ILE A 8 -6.18 -8.19 2.01
C ILE A 8 -7.28 -8.74 1.12
N ALA A 9 -8.50 -8.25 1.29
CA ALA A 9 -9.61 -8.58 0.40
C ALA A 9 -9.69 -7.58 -0.75
N THR A 10 -10.20 -8.04 -1.90
CA THR A 10 -10.47 -7.18 -3.05
C THR A 10 -11.92 -7.31 -3.51
N LYS A 11 -12.49 -6.20 -3.96
CA LYS A 11 -13.83 -6.16 -4.60
C LYS A 11 -13.78 -6.59 -6.06
N ASN A 12 -12.66 -6.34 -6.73
CA ASN A 12 -12.46 -6.69 -8.13
C ASN A 12 -11.12 -7.40 -8.29
N PHE A 13 -11.19 -8.73 -8.24
CA PHE A 13 -9.98 -9.56 -8.27
C PHE A 13 -9.11 -9.32 -9.50
N GLU A 14 -9.71 -9.20 -10.69
CA GLU A 14 -8.94 -9.04 -11.94
C GLU A 14 -8.21 -7.68 -11.99
N MET A 15 -8.84 -6.61 -11.52
CA MET A 15 -8.18 -5.30 -11.42
C MET A 15 -7.04 -5.32 -10.40
N ALA A 16 -7.27 -5.90 -9.23
CA ALA A 16 -6.25 -6.02 -8.20
C ALA A 16 -5.09 -6.93 -8.68
N HIS A 17 -5.41 -8.08 -9.30
CA HIS A 17 -4.42 -8.97 -9.90
C HIS A 17 -3.57 -8.24 -10.95
N HIS A 18 -4.20 -7.50 -11.87
CA HIS A 18 -3.48 -6.69 -12.85
C HIS A 18 -2.57 -5.67 -12.19
N PHE A 19 -3.09 -4.94 -11.20
CA PHE A 19 -2.30 -3.94 -10.47
C PHE A 19 -1.06 -4.56 -9.82
N TYR A 20 -1.26 -5.60 -9.01
CA TYR A 20 -0.14 -6.19 -8.29
C TYR A 20 0.85 -6.93 -9.19
N THR A 21 0.40 -7.57 -10.30
CA THR A 21 1.31 -8.29 -11.20
C THR A 21 1.96 -7.40 -12.26
N LYS A 22 1.23 -6.46 -12.86
CA LYS A 22 1.73 -5.68 -14.01
C LYS A 22 2.24 -4.30 -13.60
N VAL A 23 1.60 -3.68 -12.59
CA VAL A 23 1.96 -2.33 -12.15
C VAL A 23 2.97 -2.37 -11.02
N MET A 24 2.76 -3.24 -10.00
CA MET A 24 3.73 -3.43 -8.91
C MET A 24 4.86 -4.39 -9.29
N GLY A 25 4.63 -5.32 -10.21
CA GLY A 25 5.63 -6.28 -10.65
C GLY A 25 5.76 -7.51 -9.75
N PHE A 26 4.75 -7.84 -8.95
CA PHE A 26 4.74 -8.98 -8.04
C PHE A 26 4.24 -10.25 -8.74
N PRO A 27 5.09 -11.26 -9.00
CA PRO A 27 4.64 -12.48 -9.64
C PRO A 27 3.67 -13.26 -8.75
N LEU A 28 2.60 -13.80 -9.37
CA LEU A 28 1.73 -14.77 -8.72
C LEU A 28 2.48 -16.08 -8.52
N VAL A 29 2.58 -16.57 -7.27
CA VAL A 29 3.40 -17.73 -6.93
C VAL A 29 2.61 -18.90 -6.35
N ALA A 30 1.44 -18.66 -5.75
CA ALA A 30 0.61 -19.71 -5.20
C ALA A 30 -0.86 -19.30 -5.13
N GLY A 31 -1.74 -20.26 -4.98
CA GLY A 31 -3.16 -20.00 -4.78
C GLY A 31 -3.92 -21.19 -4.26
N VAL A 32 -4.97 -20.90 -3.48
CA VAL A 32 -5.90 -21.88 -2.96
C VAL A 32 -7.32 -21.43 -3.29
N LYS A 33 -8.13 -22.35 -3.84
CA LYS A 33 -9.57 -22.18 -4.01
C LYS A 33 -10.30 -23.16 -3.13
N ARG A 34 -11.26 -22.71 -2.35
CA ARG A 34 -12.04 -23.60 -1.48
C ARG A 34 -13.48 -23.14 -1.35
N GLN A 35 -14.35 -24.08 -1.06
CA GLN A 35 -15.69 -23.79 -0.60
C GLN A 35 -15.62 -23.14 0.80
N ALA A 36 -16.42 -22.13 1.06
CA ALA A 36 -16.51 -21.49 2.37
C ALA A 36 -17.58 -22.19 3.24
N THR A 37 -17.36 -22.19 4.55
CA THR A 37 -18.38 -22.62 5.51
C THR A 37 -19.55 -21.62 5.46
N GLY A 38 -20.77 -22.10 5.32
CA GLY A 38 -21.96 -21.24 5.21
C GLY A 38 -22.32 -20.87 3.77
N GLY A 39 -21.69 -21.48 2.77
CA GLY A 39 -21.95 -21.25 1.35
C GLY A 39 -20.93 -20.36 0.65
N GLY A 40 -21.00 -20.33 -0.69
CA GLY A 40 -20.03 -19.61 -1.50
C GLY A 40 -18.65 -20.27 -1.57
N TRP A 41 -17.67 -19.51 -2.08
CA TRP A 41 -16.30 -19.98 -2.24
C TRP A 41 -15.31 -18.81 -2.22
N THR A 42 -14.03 -19.12 -2.04
CA THR A 42 -12.97 -18.12 -1.97
C THR A 42 -11.78 -18.53 -2.81
N LYS A 43 -11.05 -17.52 -3.32
CA LYS A 43 -9.65 -17.68 -3.76
C LYS A 43 -8.75 -16.94 -2.77
N HIS A 44 -7.63 -17.56 -2.44
CA HIS A 44 -6.55 -16.96 -1.67
C HIS A 44 -5.29 -17.07 -2.51
N MET A 45 -4.87 -15.96 -3.12
CA MET A 45 -3.82 -15.92 -4.14
C MET A 45 -2.62 -15.17 -3.59
N PHE A 46 -1.42 -15.76 -3.71
CA PHE A 46 -0.17 -15.26 -3.13
C PHE A 46 0.74 -14.71 -4.21
N TYR A 47 1.31 -13.55 -3.96
CA TYR A 47 2.22 -12.82 -4.83
C TYR A 47 3.56 -12.63 -4.10
N ASP A 48 4.66 -12.92 -4.78
CA ASP A 48 6.01 -12.71 -4.27
C ASP A 48 6.31 -11.19 -4.23
N ILE A 49 6.62 -10.68 -3.05
CA ILE A 49 7.00 -9.27 -2.84
C ILE A 49 8.49 -9.10 -2.59
N GLY A 50 9.26 -10.18 -2.71
CA GLY A 50 10.70 -10.22 -2.50
C GLY A 50 11.08 -10.79 -1.13
N ASP A 51 12.34 -11.12 -0.97
CA ASP A 51 12.96 -11.61 0.28
C ASP A 51 12.30 -12.86 0.90
N GLY A 52 11.55 -13.62 0.11
CA GLY A 52 10.78 -14.77 0.57
C GLY A 52 9.47 -14.40 1.28
N GLU A 53 9.08 -13.14 1.21
CA GLU A 53 7.81 -12.64 1.73
C GLU A 53 6.74 -12.62 0.64
N THR A 54 5.48 -12.74 1.04
CA THR A 54 4.36 -12.67 0.10
C THR A 54 3.27 -11.73 0.58
N MET A 55 2.55 -11.14 -0.38
CA MET A 55 1.22 -10.59 -0.12
C MET A 55 0.16 -11.53 -0.68
N ALA A 56 -1.02 -11.50 -0.10
CA ALA A 56 -2.11 -12.32 -0.59
C ALA A 56 -3.39 -11.51 -0.81
N LEU A 57 -4.13 -11.88 -1.87
CA LEU A 57 -5.45 -11.35 -2.17
C LEU A 57 -6.52 -12.40 -1.86
N TRP A 58 -7.57 -11.97 -1.16
CA TRP A 58 -8.81 -12.72 -1.01
C TRP A 58 -9.85 -12.25 -2.03
N ASP A 59 -10.32 -13.18 -2.86
CA ASP A 59 -11.53 -13.04 -3.67
C ASP A 59 -12.66 -13.81 -2.98
N LEU A 60 -13.71 -13.11 -2.57
CA LEU A 60 -14.82 -13.65 -1.77
C LEU A 60 -16.07 -13.71 -2.63
N ARG A 61 -16.67 -14.89 -2.77
CA ARG A 61 -17.82 -15.12 -3.67
C ARG A 61 -18.99 -15.80 -2.95
N GLY A 62 -20.11 -15.11 -2.85
CA GLY A 62 -21.37 -15.66 -2.35
C GLY A 62 -21.30 -16.20 -0.92
N LEU A 63 -20.49 -15.58 -0.05
CA LEU A 63 -20.39 -15.96 1.35
C LEU A 63 -21.66 -15.58 2.11
N GLU A 64 -22.30 -16.57 2.74
CA GLU A 64 -23.44 -16.32 3.61
C GLU A 64 -23.02 -15.47 4.83
N GLY A 65 -23.84 -14.50 5.20
CA GLY A 65 -23.57 -13.59 6.32
C GLY A 65 -22.54 -12.50 6.04
N VAL A 66 -21.84 -12.55 4.92
CA VAL A 66 -21.01 -11.44 4.44
C VAL A 66 -21.82 -10.65 3.41
N GLN A 67 -22.31 -9.50 3.81
CA GLN A 67 -22.99 -8.59 2.89
C GLN A 67 -21.94 -7.96 1.98
N LEU A 68 -21.73 -8.56 0.83
CA LEU A 68 -20.92 -8.00 -0.25
C LEU A 68 -21.74 -6.98 -1.07
N ASP A 69 -22.57 -6.18 -0.38
CA ASP A 69 -23.25 -5.06 -1.01
C ASP A 69 -22.19 -4.11 -1.56
N PRO A 70 -22.13 -3.88 -2.87
CA PRO A 70 -21.13 -3.01 -3.49
C PRO A 70 -21.09 -1.60 -2.91
N ASP A 71 -22.21 -1.14 -2.35
CA ASP A 71 -22.31 0.21 -1.77
C ASP A 71 -21.90 0.26 -0.30
N GLN A 72 -21.98 -0.84 0.43
CA GLN A 72 -21.67 -0.91 1.86
C GLN A 72 -20.30 -1.52 2.14
N TRP A 73 -19.87 -2.52 1.39
CA TRP A 73 -18.59 -3.15 1.60
C TRP A 73 -17.43 -2.27 1.08
N ARG A 74 -16.44 -2.05 1.95
CA ARG A 74 -15.21 -1.33 1.64
C ARG A 74 -14.03 -2.29 1.78
N SER A 75 -13.33 -2.58 0.68
CA SER A 75 -12.12 -3.42 0.69
C SER A 75 -10.88 -2.66 1.17
N ALA A 76 -10.83 -1.33 0.98
CA ALA A 76 -9.75 -0.52 1.51
C ALA A 76 -9.79 -0.46 3.05
N ILE A 77 -8.70 -0.85 3.70
CA ILE A 77 -8.62 -1.02 5.15
C ILE A 77 -8.96 0.29 5.87
N SER A 78 -8.34 1.40 5.51
CA SER A 78 -8.58 2.68 6.19
C SER A 78 -10.04 3.11 6.09
N THR A 79 -10.62 3.13 4.90
CA THR A 79 -12.02 3.55 4.71
C THR A 79 -13.01 2.56 5.27
N GLY A 80 -12.68 1.26 5.26
CA GLY A 80 -13.49 0.21 5.91
C GLY A 80 -13.59 0.38 7.42
N LEU A 81 -12.56 0.96 8.03
CA LEU A 81 -12.52 1.29 9.46
C LEU A 81 -13.03 2.71 9.77
N GLY A 82 -13.48 3.48 8.77
CA GLY A 82 -13.90 4.87 8.95
C GLY A 82 -12.74 5.85 9.13
N LEU A 83 -11.51 5.46 8.78
CA LEU A 83 -10.32 6.29 8.89
C LEU A 83 -10.03 7.07 7.60
N PRO A 84 -9.25 8.16 7.66
CA PRO A 84 -8.72 8.81 6.47
C PRO A 84 -7.94 7.81 5.61
N ARG A 85 -8.07 7.93 4.27
CA ARG A 85 -7.52 6.96 3.30
C ARG A 85 -6.03 6.68 3.42
N TRP A 86 -5.27 7.65 3.93
CA TRP A 86 -3.81 7.61 4.00
C TRP A 86 -3.25 6.91 5.26
N VAL A 87 -4.10 6.57 6.25
CA VAL A 87 -3.63 6.07 7.57
C VAL A 87 -3.00 4.69 7.44
N ASN A 88 -3.76 3.70 6.97
CA ASN A 88 -3.21 2.35 6.78
C ASN A 88 -2.64 2.22 5.36
N HIS A 89 -1.39 1.78 5.27
CA HIS A 89 -0.69 1.61 4.01
C HIS A 89 0.28 0.42 4.06
N PHE A 90 0.72 -0.01 2.89
CA PHE A 90 1.72 -1.06 2.72
C PHE A 90 2.93 -0.46 2.03
N ALA A 91 4.09 -0.50 2.70
CA ALA A 91 5.34 0.00 2.18
C ALA A 91 6.22 -1.15 1.69
N PHE A 92 6.73 -1.01 0.47
CA PHE A 92 7.63 -1.95 -0.18
C PHE A 92 8.98 -1.30 -0.44
N THR A 93 10.07 -2.05 -0.25
CA THR A 93 11.42 -1.51 -0.33
C THR A 93 11.92 -1.42 -1.77
N CYS A 94 12.44 -0.25 -2.14
CA CYS A 94 13.26 -0.03 -3.34
C CYS A 94 14.73 -0.30 -2.99
N LYS A 95 15.24 -1.49 -3.29
CA LYS A 95 16.65 -1.87 -3.01
C LYS A 95 17.66 -1.08 -3.83
N GLY A 96 17.26 -0.62 -5.01
CA GLY A 96 18.05 0.25 -5.89
C GLY A 96 18.02 1.73 -5.52
N GLY A 97 17.43 2.09 -4.36
CA GLY A 97 17.39 3.46 -3.86
C GLY A 97 16.63 4.43 -4.76
N GLU A 98 17.16 5.64 -4.90
CA GLU A 98 16.52 6.73 -5.67
C GLU A 98 16.24 6.36 -7.13
N GLU A 99 17.17 5.68 -7.80
CA GLU A 99 17.00 5.31 -9.20
C GLU A 99 15.79 4.38 -9.38
N GLU A 100 15.68 3.34 -8.56
CA GLU A 100 14.53 2.44 -8.59
C GLU A 100 13.24 3.16 -8.22
N LEU A 101 13.27 4.04 -7.21
CA LEU A 101 12.09 4.82 -6.82
C LEU A 101 11.56 5.66 -7.99
N GLN A 102 12.45 6.32 -8.76
CA GLN A 102 12.04 7.09 -9.94
C GLN A 102 11.50 6.19 -11.07
N GLN A 103 12.05 5.01 -11.27
CA GLN A 103 11.52 4.03 -12.22
C GLN A 103 10.11 3.56 -11.79
N ARG A 104 9.91 3.24 -10.50
CA ARG A 104 8.58 2.88 -9.95
C ARG A 104 7.57 4.01 -10.09
N LYS A 105 7.99 5.24 -9.80
CA LYS A 105 7.15 6.44 -10.00
C LYS A 105 6.70 6.56 -11.46
N GLN A 106 7.65 6.47 -12.40
CA GLN A 106 7.32 6.59 -13.82
C GLN A 106 6.38 5.47 -14.27
N ASN A 107 6.64 4.22 -13.83
CA ASN A 107 5.75 3.11 -14.12
C ASN A 107 4.32 3.33 -13.62
N TRP A 108 4.13 3.88 -12.41
CA TRP A 108 2.81 4.23 -11.91
C TRP A 108 2.11 5.30 -12.75
N LEU A 109 2.83 6.36 -13.11
CA LEU A 109 2.31 7.42 -13.99
C LEU A 109 1.92 6.86 -15.36
N ASP A 110 2.76 6.01 -15.95
CA ASP A 110 2.52 5.38 -17.25
C ASP A 110 1.32 4.43 -17.25
N ASN A 111 0.97 3.89 -16.09
CA ASN A 111 -0.22 3.08 -15.89
C ASN A 111 -1.45 3.86 -15.40
N GLY A 112 -1.39 5.20 -15.38
CA GLY A 112 -2.53 6.07 -15.10
C GLY A 112 -2.77 6.34 -13.61
N TYR A 113 -1.81 6.02 -12.72
CA TYR A 113 -1.93 6.27 -11.29
C TYR A 113 -1.39 7.65 -10.90
N HIS A 114 -2.10 8.35 -10.01
CA HIS A 114 -1.58 9.55 -9.38
C HIS A 114 -0.56 9.19 -8.32
N VAL A 115 0.55 9.91 -8.30
CA VAL A 115 1.67 9.64 -7.38
C VAL A 115 1.92 10.85 -6.49
N SER A 116 2.08 10.61 -5.20
CA SER A 116 2.63 11.59 -4.25
C SER A 116 4.03 11.16 -3.86
N LEU A 117 4.95 12.12 -3.73
CA LEU A 117 6.31 11.89 -3.22
C LEU A 117 6.46 12.63 -1.91
N THR A 118 7.00 11.97 -0.90
CA THR A 118 7.32 12.56 0.40
C THR A 118 8.75 12.21 0.79
N ASP A 119 9.48 13.21 1.23
CA ASP A 119 10.80 13.05 1.84
C ASP A 119 10.64 13.15 3.36
N HIS A 120 10.89 12.04 4.05
CA HIS A 120 10.82 11.94 5.52
C HIS A 120 12.22 12.07 6.16
N GLU A 121 13.22 12.53 5.40
CA GLU A 121 14.60 12.70 5.84
C GLU A 121 15.38 11.38 5.95
N PHE A 122 14.90 10.39 6.70
CA PHE A 122 15.53 9.06 6.82
C PHE A 122 15.01 8.04 5.81
N ILE A 123 13.84 8.28 5.22
CA ILE A 123 13.30 7.54 4.08
C ILE A 123 12.73 8.50 3.03
N ARG A 124 12.74 8.09 1.79
CA ARG A 124 12.03 8.76 0.70
C ARG A 124 11.04 7.83 0.06
N SER A 125 9.81 8.32 -0.12
CA SER A 125 8.67 7.48 -0.46
C SER A 125 7.83 8.06 -1.58
N ILE A 126 7.27 7.17 -2.40
CA ILE A 126 6.17 7.49 -3.31
C ILE A 126 4.94 6.68 -2.94
N TYR A 127 3.78 7.27 -3.16
CA TYR A 127 2.48 6.73 -2.78
C TYR A 127 1.51 6.74 -3.94
N ALA A 128 0.74 5.66 -4.06
CA ALA A 128 -0.41 5.56 -4.94
C ALA A 128 -1.54 4.77 -4.26
N TYR A 129 -2.75 4.81 -4.82
CA TYR A 129 -3.85 3.97 -4.36
C TYR A 129 -4.03 2.79 -5.30
N ASP A 130 -4.16 1.60 -4.74
CA ASP A 130 -4.54 0.41 -5.49
C ASP A 130 -6.00 0.52 -6.00
N PRO A 131 -6.49 -0.41 -6.85
CA PRO A 131 -7.86 -0.39 -7.37
C PRO A 131 -8.95 -0.44 -6.29
N ASP A 132 -8.66 -0.99 -5.13
CA ASP A 132 -9.58 -1.05 -3.99
C ASP A 132 -9.55 0.21 -3.12
N GLY A 133 -8.53 1.05 -3.28
CA GLY A 133 -8.30 2.29 -2.54
C GLY A 133 -7.40 2.14 -1.31
N ASN A 134 -6.66 1.03 -1.18
CA ASN A 134 -5.58 0.93 -0.21
C ASN A 134 -4.41 1.80 -0.65
N LEU A 135 -3.77 2.49 0.30
CA LEU A 135 -2.54 3.22 0.01
C LEU A 135 -1.39 2.22 -0.09
N VAL A 136 -0.65 2.28 -1.17
CA VAL A 136 0.59 1.52 -1.39
C VAL A 136 1.75 2.48 -1.54
N GLU A 137 2.91 2.06 -1.06
CA GLU A 137 4.12 2.85 -0.98
C GLU A 137 5.30 2.08 -1.54
N TRP A 138 6.15 2.76 -2.31
CA TRP A 138 7.52 2.36 -2.56
C TRP A 138 8.44 3.31 -1.79
N THR A 139 9.41 2.76 -1.06
CA THR A 139 10.31 3.53 -0.19
C THR A 139 11.72 3.00 -0.21
N TYR A 140 12.69 3.85 0.12
CA TYR A 140 14.06 3.46 0.40
C TYR A 140 14.64 4.31 1.54
N ASP A 141 15.61 3.75 2.26
CA ASP A 141 16.31 4.45 3.33
C ASP A 141 17.31 5.45 2.74
N THR A 142 17.15 6.76 3.03
CA THR A 142 18.12 7.80 2.64
C THR A 142 19.33 7.80 3.53
N ARG A 143 19.19 7.30 4.75
CA ARG A 143 20.23 7.09 5.74
C ARG A 143 19.82 6.03 6.76
N PRO A 144 20.77 5.40 7.44
CA PRO A 144 20.44 4.52 8.56
C PRO A 144 19.86 5.32 9.73
N LEU A 145 18.96 4.69 10.48
CA LEU A 145 18.49 5.21 11.78
C LEU A 145 19.62 5.09 12.82
N ASN A 146 19.63 6.04 13.76
CA ASN A 146 20.63 6.13 14.81
C ASN A 146 20.02 6.31 16.21
N GLU A 147 20.84 6.47 17.24
CA GLU A 147 20.37 6.61 18.62
C GLU A 147 19.59 7.92 18.84
N ASP A 148 19.93 9.00 18.15
CA ASP A 148 19.20 10.27 18.27
C ASP A 148 17.77 10.14 17.71
N ASP A 149 17.59 9.38 16.61
CA ASP A 149 16.26 9.04 16.05
C ASP A 149 15.42 8.29 17.09
N ARG A 150 16.03 7.31 17.77
CA ARG A 150 15.35 6.52 18.81
C ARG A 150 14.94 7.38 20.01
N LEU A 151 15.88 8.21 20.53
CA LEU A 151 15.62 9.11 21.66
C LEU A 151 14.50 10.10 21.35
N ARG A 152 14.51 10.65 20.15
CA ARG A 152 13.46 11.54 19.68
C ARG A 152 12.11 10.83 19.55
N ALA A 153 12.06 9.62 18.99
CA ALA A 153 10.82 8.84 18.89
C ALA A 153 10.23 8.59 20.29
N GLU A 154 11.06 8.31 21.30
CA GLU A 154 10.60 8.15 22.69
C GLU A 154 10.06 9.47 23.27
N ALA A 155 10.68 10.61 22.97
CA ALA A 155 10.19 11.91 23.41
C ALA A 155 8.81 12.23 22.79
N ILE A 156 8.67 12.03 21.48
CA ILE A 156 7.39 12.22 20.76
C ILE A 156 6.31 11.27 21.31
N ARG A 157 6.65 10.00 21.55
CA ARG A 157 5.73 9.01 22.13
C ARG A 157 5.21 9.43 23.51
N ALA A 158 6.02 10.14 24.28
CA ALA A 158 5.68 10.57 25.64
C ALA A 158 4.96 11.94 25.69
N ASP A 159 4.91 12.64 24.57
CA ASP A 159 4.28 13.97 24.45
C ASP A 159 2.83 13.84 23.96
N ASP A 160 1.88 14.10 24.83
CA ASP A 160 0.44 14.11 24.51
C ASP A 160 -0.09 15.53 24.17
N THR A 161 0.79 16.51 24.02
CA THR A 161 0.37 17.86 23.63
C THR A 161 -0.04 17.90 22.15
N PRO A 162 -1.10 18.67 21.79
CA PRO A 162 -1.48 18.83 20.39
C PRO A 162 -0.32 19.43 19.57
N ALA A 163 -0.04 18.80 18.42
CA ALA A 163 0.94 19.34 17.49
C ALA A 163 0.52 20.71 16.94
N THR A 164 1.48 21.61 16.75
CA THR A 164 1.31 22.94 16.15
C THR A 164 2.08 23.03 14.84
N GLU A 165 1.87 24.11 14.06
CA GLU A 165 2.64 24.31 12.82
C GLU A 165 4.16 24.38 13.07
N GLY A 166 4.60 24.88 14.24
CA GLY A 166 6.01 24.94 14.63
C GLY A 166 6.65 23.58 14.88
N ASP A 167 5.86 22.55 15.19
CA ASP A 167 6.37 21.19 15.42
C ASP A 167 6.86 20.53 14.11
N TYR A 168 6.47 21.06 12.96
CA TYR A 168 6.97 20.66 11.64
C TYR A 168 8.32 21.29 11.27
N GLU A 169 8.84 22.20 12.05
CA GLU A 169 10.10 22.87 11.79
C GLU A 169 11.34 22.18 12.40
N GLY A 170 11.16 21.06 13.06
CA GLY A 170 12.25 20.23 13.59
C GLY A 170 13.02 19.47 12.50
N PRO A 171 14.22 18.97 12.79
CA PRO A 171 15.08 18.28 11.82
C PRO A 171 14.44 17.01 11.20
N PHE A 172 13.29 16.53 11.72
CA PHE A 172 12.55 15.38 11.21
C PHE A 172 11.23 15.73 10.50
N THR A 173 10.95 17.00 10.27
CA THR A 173 9.61 17.45 9.89
C THR A 173 9.51 18.07 8.51
N ARG A 174 10.56 18.04 7.71
CA ARG A 174 10.48 18.47 6.31
C ARG A 174 10.04 17.31 5.42
N SER A 175 8.78 16.91 5.53
CA SER A 175 8.16 16.16 4.45
C SER A 175 7.78 17.12 3.33
N THR A 176 8.51 17.07 2.22
CA THR A 176 8.11 17.79 1.01
C THR A 176 7.20 16.89 0.21
N ALA A 177 5.89 17.07 0.33
CA ALA A 177 4.93 16.32 -0.48
C ALA A 177 4.79 16.99 -1.85
N VAL A 178 5.19 16.30 -2.90
CA VAL A 178 4.98 16.71 -4.30
C VAL A 178 3.98 15.75 -4.94
N LYS A 179 2.93 16.30 -5.57
CA LYS A 179 1.91 15.50 -6.27
C LYS A 179 2.16 15.52 -7.77
N PHE A 180 2.23 14.34 -8.34
CA PHE A 180 2.29 14.12 -9.79
C PHE A 180 0.93 13.63 -10.28
N ARG A 181 0.51 14.07 -11.47
CA ARG A 181 -0.72 13.60 -12.11
C ARG A 181 -0.35 12.70 -13.28
N ALA A 182 -0.99 11.55 -13.34
CA ALA A 182 -0.93 10.70 -14.50
C ALA A 182 -1.94 11.18 -15.56
N GLU A 183 -1.61 10.94 -16.82
CA GLU A 183 -2.59 11.05 -17.90
C GLU A 183 -3.65 9.93 -17.72
N PRO A 184 -4.96 10.26 -17.87
CA PRO A 184 -6.00 9.26 -17.78
C PRO A 184 -5.81 8.17 -18.85
N LYS A 185 -5.65 6.93 -18.42
CA LYS A 185 -5.64 5.77 -19.32
C LYS A 185 -6.97 5.02 -19.21
N PRO A 186 -7.50 4.47 -20.31
CA PRO A 186 -8.66 3.62 -20.24
C PRO A 186 -8.36 2.41 -19.36
N LEU A 187 -9.33 2.03 -18.52
CA LEU A 187 -9.24 0.81 -17.73
C LEU A 187 -9.04 -0.39 -18.68
N PRO A 188 -8.21 -1.39 -18.29
CA PRO A 188 -8.09 -2.59 -19.07
C PRO A 188 -9.46 -3.22 -19.27
N VAL A 189 -9.82 -3.46 -20.51
CA VAL A 189 -11.06 -4.16 -20.85
C VAL A 189 -10.90 -5.58 -20.32
N ALA A 190 -11.84 -6.02 -19.48
CA ALA A 190 -11.89 -7.39 -19.04
C ALA A 190 -12.03 -8.29 -20.27
N GLY A 191 -11.00 -9.07 -20.57
CA GLY A 191 -11.02 -10.14 -21.56
C GLY A 191 -11.62 -11.41 -20.99
#